data_dfaa7337aacdf8f34a76ededcf915484
#
_entry.id   dfaa7337aacdf8f34a76ededcf915484
#
_cell.length_a   1.000
_cell.length_b   1.000
_cell.length_c   1.000
_cell.angle_alpha   90.00
_cell.angle_beta   90.00
_cell.angle_gamma   90.00
#
_symmetry.space_group_name_H-M   'P 1'
#
loop_
_entity.id
_entity.type
_entity.pdbx_description
1 polymer ?
#
loop_
_entity_poly.entity_id
_entity_poly.type
_entity_poly.pdbx_seq_one_letter_code
_entity_poly.pdbx_strand_id
1 'polypeptide(L)'
;MLWLNGEDLRPLPLIERKKRLTRLLRRRSNHLIAEAMSVEGRGKALMAAVEEHDLEGIVAKRKSDPYRRGVKWWKIMNPAYSQAEGRHELFNMGGRAIPAAVLRR
;
A
#
# COMPACT_ATOMS: atom_id res chain seq x y z
N MET A 1 4.93 7.44 4.92
CA MET A 1 5.97 8.21 5.65
C MET A 1 5.51 8.45 7.08
N LEU A 2 6.32 8.10 8.06
CA LEU A 2 5.97 8.15 9.49
C LEU A 2 6.71 9.25 10.25
N TRP A 3 7.80 9.74 9.70
CA TRP A 3 8.66 10.73 10.34
C TRP A 3 9.29 11.64 9.28
N LEU A 4 9.35 12.93 9.54
CA LEU A 4 9.97 13.90 8.63
C LEU A 4 10.52 15.08 9.40
N ASN A 5 11.80 15.39 9.20
CA ASN A 5 12.46 16.56 9.78
C ASN A 5 12.26 16.68 11.29
N GLY A 6 12.36 15.58 12.03
CA GLY A 6 12.17 15.56 13.48
C GLY A 6 10.70 15.54 13.93
N GLU A 7 9.74 15.55 13.02
CA GLU A 7 8.31 15.53 13.34
C GLU A 7 7.75 14.10 13.21
N ASP A 8 7.05 13.64 14.23
CA ASP A 8 6.30 12.39 14.24
C ASP A 8 4.99 12.57 13.46
N LEU A 9 4.86 11.89 12.33
CA LEU A 9 3.68 11.97 11.46
C LEU A 9 2.65 10.87 11.73
N ARG A 10 2.94 9.93 12.63
CA ARG A 10 2.04 8.82 12.92
C ARG A 10 0.65 9.24 13.39
N PRO A 11 0.48 10.31 14.19
CA PRO A 11 -0.85 10.78 14.59
C PRO A 11 -1.68 11.37 13.46
N LEU A 12 -1.07 11.75 12.34
CA LEU A 12 -1.79 12.35 11.22
C LEU A 12 -2.59 11.32 10.43
N PRO A 13 -3.71 11.72 9.81
CA PRO A 13 -4.43 10.88 8.86
C PRO A 13 -3.52 10.38 7.73
N LEU A 14 -3.77 9.17 7.26
CA LEU A 14 -3.02 8.58 6.15
C LEU A 14 -2.92 9.52 4.94
N ILE A 15 -4.02 10.17 4.59
CA ILE A 15 -4.04 11.09 3.45
C ILE A 15 -3.05 12.26 3.62
N GLU A 16 -2.91 12.78 4.82
CA GLU A 16 -1.97 13.86 5.12
C GLU A 16 -0.51 13.36 5.06
N ARG A 17 -0.24 12.20 5.63
CA ARG A 17 1.10 11.59 5.54
C ARG A 17 1.52 11.36 4.10
N LYS A 18 0.59 10.94 3.25
CA LYS A 18 0.88 10.72 1.82
C LYS A 18 1.05 12.01 1.05
N LYS A 19 0.29 13.04 1.34
CA LYS A 19 0.50 14.37 0.73
C LYS A 19 1.91 14.89 1.01
N ARG A 20 2.39 14.70 2.24
CA ARG A 20 3.76 15.10 2.61
C ARG A 20 4.82 14.28 1.88
N LEU A 21 4.60 12.98 1.72
CA LEU A 21 5.49 12.12 0.94
C LEU A 21 5.54 12.55 -0.53
N THR A 22 4.40 12.72 -1.15
CA THR A 22 4.30 13.17 -2.55
C THR A 22 5.02 14.49 -2.76
N ARG A 23 4.82 15.44 -1.85
CA ARG A 23 5.48 16.76 -1.90
C ARG A 23 6.99 16.65 -1.77
N LEU A 24 7.47 15.80 -0.87
CA LEU A 24 8.90 15.55 -0.68
C LEU A 24 9.53 14.95 -1.94
N LEU A 25 8.91 13.94 -2.54
CA LEU A 25 9.44 13.24 -3.71
C LEU A 25 9.40 14.10 -4.98
N ARG A 26 8.47 15.04 -5.09
CA ARG A 26 8.44 16.01 -6.21
C ARG A 26 9.62 16.98 -6.18
N ARG A 27 10.11 17.32 -5.00
CA ARG A 27 11.22 18.27 -4.83
C ARG A 27 12.58 17.62 -5.05
N ARG A 28 12.66 16.31 -4.95
CA ARG A 28 13.93 15.58 -5.05
C ARG A 28 13.77 14.43 -6.02
N SER A 29 14.45 14.50 -7.16
CA SER A 29 14.59 13.34 -8.02
C SER A 29 15.44 12.30 -7.31
N ASN A 30 14.84 11.18 -6.96
CA ASN A 30 15.53 10.07 -6.30
C ASN A 30 15.09 8.76 -6.95
N HIS A 31 16.04 8.06 -7.57
CA HIS A 31 15.78 6.78 -8.24
C HIS A 31 15.65 5.59 -7.28
N LEU A 32 15.98 5.79 -6.00
CA LEU A 32 15.95 4.74 -4.97
C LEU A 32 14.63 4.67 -4.22
N ILE A 33 13.80 5.70 -4.30
CA ILE A 33 12.54 5.79 -3.57
C ILE A 33 11.41 6.05 -4.55
N ALA A 34 10.41 5.20 -4.52
CA ALA A 34 9.18 5.37 -5.30
C ALA A 34 7.96 5.40 -4.39
N GLU A 35 7.00 6.26 -4.69
CA GLU A 35 5.72 6.26 -4.01
C GLU A 35 4.87 5.09 -4.49
N ALA A 36 4.31 4.32 -3.56
CA ALA A 36 3.38 3.26 -3.89
C ALA A 36 2.12 3.83 -4.54
N MET A 37 1.73 3.26 -5.67
CA MET A 37 0.50 3.65 -6.36
C MET A 37 -0.71 3.42 -5.48
N SER A 38 -1.63 4.36 -5.48
CA SER A 38 -2.90 4.24 -4.76
C SER A 38 -4.03 4.95 -5.49
N VAL A 39 -5.25 4.43 -5.28
CA VAL A 39 -6.46 4.95 -5.90
C VAL A 39 -7.52 5.13 -4.82
N GLU A 40 -8.22 6.25 -4.85
CA GLU A 40 -9.35 6.50 -3.95
C GLU A 40 -10.69 6.14 -4.62
N GLY A 41 -11.53 5.42 -3.90
CA GLY A 41 -12.93 5.20 -4.25
C GLY A 41 -13.20 4.34 -5.49
N ARG A 42 -12.20 3.78 -6.14
CA ARG A 42 -12.32 2.97 -7.36
C ARG A 42 -11.80 1.55 -7.16
N GLY A 43 -12.23 0.91 -6.07
CA GLY A 43 -11.74 -0.42 -5.71
C GLY A 43 -11.98 -1.49 -6.74
N LYS A 44 -13.17 -1.50 -7.36
CA LYS A 44 -13.51 -2.49 -8.41
C LYS A 44 -12.64 -2.33 -9.66
N ALA A 45 -12.43 -1.10 -10.11
CA ALA A 45 -11.57 -0.83 -11.25
C ALA A 45 -10.11 -1.19 -10.97
N LEU A 46 -9.64 -0.89 -9.76
CA LEU A 46 -8.29 -1.27 -9.35
C LEU A 46 -8.15 -2.79 -9.27
N MET A 47 -9.16 -3.50 -8.75
CA MET A 47 -9.13 -4.97 -8.70
C MET A 47 -9.10 -5.59 -10.09
N ALA A 48 -9.86 -5.05 -11.06
CA ALA A 48 -9.80 -5.49 -12.45
C ALA A 48 -8.39 -5.33 -13.04
N ALA A 49 -7.71 -4.21 -12.76
CA ALA A 49 -6.33 -3.99 -13.19
C ALA A 49 -5.36 -4.97 -12.51
N VAL A 50 -5.57 -5.28 -11.24
CA VAL A 50 -4.79 -6.27 -10.49
C VAL A 50 -4.89 -7.65 -11.13
N GLU A 51 -6.09 -8.06 -11.52
CA GLU A 51 -6.31 -9.32 -12.21
C GLU A 51 -5.67 -9.34 -13.60
N GLU A 52 -5.82 -8.27 -14.36
CA GLU A 52 -5.24 -8.12 -15.70
C GLU A 52 -3.71 -8.19 -15.70
N HIS A 53 -3.07 -7.60 -14.71
CA HIS A 53 -1.61 -7.57 -14.57
C HIS A 53 -1.04 -8.70 -13.71
N ASP A 54 -1.85 -9.68 -13.37
CA ASP A 54 -1.45 -10.83 -12.52
C ASP A 54 -0.74 -10.41 -11.23
N LEU A 55 -1.32 -9.43 -10.53
CA LEU A 55 -0.85 -8.99 -9.22
C LEU A 55 -1.53 -9.77 -8.10
N GLU A 56 -0.87 -9.87 -6.96
CA GLU A 56 -1.35 -10.65 -5.83
C GLU A 56 -2.68 -10.15 -5.26
N GLY A 57 -2.87 -8.86 -5.21
CA GLY A 57 -4.08 -8.25 -4.64
C GLY A 57 -3.88 -6.78 -4.30
N ILE A 58 -4.76 -6.28 -3.47
CA ILE A 58 -4.74 -4.89 -3.00
C ILE A 58 -4.81 -4.84 -1.48
N VAL A 59 -4.30 -3.75 -0.92
CA VAL A 59 -4.47 -3.41 0.49
C VAL A 59 -5.36 -2.17 0.59
N ALA A 60 -6.51 -2.32 1.23
CA ALA A 60 -7.43 -1.21 1.46
C ALA A 60 -7.16 -0.59 2.83
N LYS A 61 -7.05 0.72 2.86
CA LYS A 61 -6.81 1.50 4.07
C LYS A 61 -7.75 2.71 4.10
N ARG A 62 -8.21 3.07 5.30
CA ARG A 62 -8.96 4.32 5.46
C ARG A 62 -8.02 5.51 5.39
N LYS A 63 -8.35 6.48 4.56
CA LYS A 63 -7.55 7.70 4.40
C LYS A 63 -7.48 8.57 5.65
N SER A 64 -8.45 8.45 6.53
CA SER A 64 -8.52 9.20 7.79
C SER A 64 -7.77 8.58 8.96
N ASP A 65 -7.28 7.34 8.82
CA ASP A 65 -6.67 6.62 9.92
C ASP A 65 -5.25 7.11 10.22
N PRO A 66 -4.92 7.25 11.52
CA PRO A 66 -3.54 7.44 11.95
C PRO A 66 -2.75 6.13 11.83
N TYR A 67 -1.46 6.19 12.03
CA TYR A 67 -0.61 5.01 12.11
C TYR A 67 -0.43 4.60 13.57
N ARG A 68 -1.19 3.60 14.01
CA ARG A 68 -1.15 3.08 15.38
C ARG A 68 -1.69 1.65 15.45
N ARG A 69 -1.49 1.01 16.58
CA ARG A 69 -2.09 -0.32 16.86
C ARG A 69 -3.62 -0.22 16.81
N GLY A 70 -4.27 -1.28 16.33
CA GLY A 70 -5.73 -1.37 16.23
C GLY A 70 -6.31 -0.78 14.95
N VAL A 71 -5.54 -0.07 14.14
CA VAL A 71 -5.97 0.37 12.81
C VAL A 71 -6.05 -0.84 11.89
N LYS A 72 -7.17 -0.95 11.16
CA LYS A 72 -7.40 -2.07 10.26
C LYS A 72 -6.96 -1.75 8.85
N TRP A 73 -6.25 -2.68 8.26
CA TRP A 73 -5.97 -2.75 6.83
C TRP A 73 -6.61 -4.01 6.28
N TRP A 74 -7.27 -3.90 5.15
CA TRP A 74 -7.92 -5.05 4.51
C TRP A 74 -7.08 -5.51 3.33
N LYS A 75 -6.64 -6.75 3.38
CA LYS A 75 -5.96 -7.40 2.28
C LYS A 75 -6.99 -8.12 1.42
N ILE A 76 -7.14 -7.69 0.16
CA ILE A 76 -8.07 -8.26 -0.80
C ILE A 76 -7.25 -8.98 -1.86
N MET A 77 -7.35 -10.30 -1.86
CA MET A 77 -6.53 -11.15 -2.70
C MET A 77 -7.12 -11.32 -4.08
N ASN A 78 -6.25 -11.39 -5.09
CA ASN A 78 -6.63 -11.80 -6.44
C ASN A 78 -6.79 -13.32 -6.47
N PRO A 79 -8.01 -13.88 -6.66
CA PRO A 79 -8.21 -15.33 -6.67
C PRO A 79 -7.55 -16.02 -7.87
N ALA A 80 -7.31 -15.30 -8.96
CA ALA A 80 -6.69 -15.80 -10.17
C ALA A 80 -5.18 -15.58 -10.25
N TYR A 81 -4.55 -15.17 -9.14
CA TYR A 81 -3.11 -14.95 -9.10
C TYR A 81 -2.32 -16.20 -9.45
N SER A 82 -1.46 -16.12 -10.48
CA SER A 82 -0.76 -17.28 -11.04
C SER A 82 0.18 -17.97 -10.06
N GLN A 83 0.70 -17.25 -9.07
CA GLN A 83 1.62 -17.75 -8.04
C GLN A 83 0.93 -18.02 -6.69
N ALA A 84 -0.39 -18.18 -6.71
CA ALA A 84 -1.16 -18.42 -5.48
C ALA A 84 -0.69 -19.66 -4.71
N GLU A 85 -0.31 -20.71 -5.39
CA GLU A 85 0.18 -21.97 -4.79
C GLU A 85 1.51 -21.78 -4.04
N GLY A 86 2.36 -20.86 -4.49
CA GLY A 86 3.63 -20.55 -3.83
C GLY A 86 3.53 -19.65 -2.60
N ARG A 87 2.36 -19.06 -2.32
CA ARG A 87 2.21 -18.11 -1.21
C ARG A 87 2.48 -18.71 0.16
N HIS A 88 2.01 -19.93 0.39
CA HIS A 88 2.20 -20.62 1.66
C HIS A 88 3.67 -20.91 1.92
N GLU A 89 4.42 -21.30 0.90
CA GLU A 89 5.85 -21.53 1.01
C GLU A 89 6.61 -20.24 1.33
N LEU A 90 6.26 -19.13 0.69
CA LEU A 90 6.86 -17.83 0.97
C LEU A 90 6.63 -17.37 2.40
N PHE A 91 5.42 -17.58 2.94
CA PHE A 91 5.11 -17.28 4.34
C PHE A 91 5.88 -18.17 5.31
N ASN A 92 5.99 -19.46 5.02
CA ASN A 92 6.71 -20.43 5.86
C ASN A 92 8.23 -20.19 5.87
N MET A 93 8.78 -19.61 4.82
CA MET A 93 10.19 -19.23 4.73
C MET A 93 10.50 -17.88 5.41
N GLY A 94 9.55 -17.27 6.12
CA GLY A 94 9.71 -15.93 6.65
C GLY A 94 9.75 -14.87 5.57
N GLY A 95 9.30 -15.21 4.37
CA GLY A 95 9.25 -14.32 3.23
C GLY A 95 8.37 -13.10 3.53
N ARG A 96 8.79 -11.97 3.04
CA ARG A 96 8.07 -10.73 3.21
C ARG A 96 6.89 -10.67 2.25
N ALA A 97 5.89 -9.89 2.62
CA ALA A 97 4.74 -9.67 1.77
C ALA A 97 5.16 -9.26 0.36
N ILE A 98 4.58 -9.93 -0.63
CA ILE A 98 4.73 -9.58 -2.03
C ILE A 98 4.06 -8.22 -2.24
N PRO A 99 4.67 -7.31 -3.01
CA PRO A 99 4.10 -6.00 -3.24
C PRO A 99 2.67 -6.10 -3.81
N ALA A 100 1.75 -5.41 -3.19
CA ALA A 100 0.38 -5.30 -3.64
C ALA A 100 0.05 -3.85 -3.98
N ALA A 101 -0.91 -3.63 -4.88
CA ALA A 101 -1.46 -2.32 -5.11
C ALA A 101 -2.18 -1.84 -3.85
N VAL A 102 -2.10 -0.54 -3.56
CA VAL A 102 -2.70 0.04 -2.37
C VAL A 102 -3.93 0.83 -2.74
N LEU A 103 -5.08 0.43 -2.19
CA LEU A 103 -6.33 1.17 -2.29
C LEU A 103 -6.59 1.91 -0.98
N ARG A 104 -7.06 3.15 -1.08
CA ARG A 104 -7.48 3.95 0.06
C ARG A 104 -8.96 4.23 0.01
N ARG A 105 -9.56 4.25 1.15
CA ARG A 105 -10.94 4.68 1.34
C ARG A 105 -11.00 6.01 2.08
#